data_7c082a18dd21f1fa62cbc0e9c43dafba
#
_entry.id   7c082a18dd21f1fa62cbc0e9c43dafba
#
_cell.length_a   1.000
_cell.length_b   1.000
_cell.length_c   1.000
_cell.angle_alpha   90.00
_cell.angle_beta   90.00
_cell.angle_gamma   90.00
#
_symmetry.space_group_name_H-M   'P 1'
#
loop_
_entity.id
_entity.type
_entity.pdbx_description
1 polymer ?
#
loop_
_entity_poly.entity_id
_entity_poly.type
_entity_poly.pdbx_seq_one_letter_code
_entity_poly.pdbx_strand_id
1 'polypeptide(L)'
;HNARCILGPILIGRPKIEMKNLSYSGAAVLERAGIEFALSTDHPETPVQLLNVSAAYLVRNGLSEEAALRAMTVNAARITGLDGRIGAVKEGLDADIVVFDGHPLDVRAKVLMTVINGRVVYGGL
;
A
#
# COMPACT_ATOMS: atom_id res chain seq x y z
N HIS A 1 20.19 11.94 -3.10
CA HIS A 1 20.07 10.98 -2.00
C HIS A 1 19.03 9.93 -2.38
N ASN A 2 19.40 8.65 -2.38
CA ASN A 2 18.46 7.52 -2.54
C ASN A 2 17.70 7.29 -1.21
N ALA A 3 16.97 8.30 -0.73
CA ALA A 3 16.17 8.17 0.46
C ALA A 3 14.95 7.29 0.15
N ARG A 4 14.67 6.33 1.02
CA ARG A 4 13.45 5.52 1.02
C ARG A 4 12.76 5.68 2.36
N CYS A 5 11.44 5.65 2.38
CA CYS A 5 10.71 5.77 3.62
C CYS A 5 9.48 4.86 3.66
N ILE A 6 8.98 4.63 4.88
CA ILE A 6 7.70 3.98 5.12
C ILE A 6 6.76 5.06 5.66
N LEU A 7 5.62 5.23 5.03
CA LEU A 7 4.63 6.24 5.36
C LEU A 7 3.41 5.59 6.01
N GLY A 8 3.10 5.98 7.22
CA GLY A 8 1.95 5.48 7.98
C GLY A 8 2.12 5.65 9.48
N PRO A 9 1.06 5.39 10.26
CA PRO A 9 -0.31 5.10 9.80
C PRO A 9 -1.00 6.34 9.21
N ILE A 10 -1.89 6.15 8.24
CA ILE A 10 -2.56 7.25 7.53
C ILE A 10 -3.90 7.61 8.19
N LEU A 11 -4.71 6.58 8.48
CA LEU A 11 -6.05 6.74 9.05
C LEU A 11 -5.98 6.83 10.58
N ILE A 12 -5.28 7.83 11.08
CA ILE A 12 -5.08 8.08 12.51
C ILE A 12 -5.37 9.54 12.83
N GLY A 13 -5.80 9.80 14.06
CA GLY A 13 -5.91 11.15 14.61
C GLY A 13 -4.54 11.82 14.83
N ARG A 14 -4.55 12.97 15.49
CA ARG A 14 -3.33 13.71 15.87
C ARG A 14 -3.10 13.61 17.38
N PRO A 15 -2.79 12.43 17.93
CA PRO A 15 -2.72 12.22 19.37
C PRO A 15 -1.52 12.90 20.04
N LYS A 16 -0.51 13.32 19.24
CA LYS A 16 0.74 13.89 19.73
C LYS A 16 0.99 15.26 19.13
N ILE A 17 1.66 16.14 19.87
CA ILE A 17 1.93 17.52 19.46
C ILE A 17 2.78 17.60 18.19
N GLU A 18 3.72 16.69 17.99
CA GLU A 18 4.55 16.59 16.79
C GLU A 18 3.73 16.27 15.53
N MET A 19 2.54 15.71 15.67
CA MET A 19 1.64 15.38 14.56
C MET A 19 0.71 16.55 14.18
N LYS A 20 0.86 17.72 14.81
CA LYS A 20 0.02 18.89 14.53
C LYS A 20 -0.02 19.30 13.05
N ASN A 21 1.08 19.07 12.33
CA ASN A 21 1.25 19.41 10.92
C ASN A 21 1.05 18.20 9.99
N LEU A 22 0.52 17.08 10.49
CA LEU A 22 0.22 15.92 9.65
C LEU A 22 -0.67 16.33 8.48
N SER A 23 -0.23 16.01 7.27
CA SER A 23 -0.93 16.30 6.02
C SER A 23 -1.05 15.05 5.18
N TYR A 24 -2.24 14.76 4.71
CA TYR A 24 -2.49 13.63 3.79
C TYR A 24 -1.94 13.87 2.38
N SER A 25 -1.59 15.12 2.03
CA SER A 25 -0.90 15.43 0.77
C SER A 25 0.60 15.13 0.80
N GLY A 26 1.15 14.72 1.93
CA GLY A 26 2.57 14.40 2.08
C GLY A 26 3.05 13.31 1.11
N ALA A 27 2.22 12.28 0.86
CA ALA A 27 2.54 11.23 -0.11
C ALA A 27 2.70 11.77 -1.54
N ALA A 28 1.83 12.69 -1.97
CA ALA A 28 1.93 13.35 -3.27
C ALA A 28 3.17 14.26 -3.38
N VAL A 29 3.63 14.82 -2.27
CA VAL A 29 4.90 15.58 -2.22
C VAL A 29 6.08 14.63 -2.42
N LEU A 30 6.10 13.47 -1.77
CA LEU A 30 7.14 12.45 -1.93
C LEU A 30 7.19 11.95 -3.38
N GLU A 31 6.03 11.65 -3.98
CA GLU A 31 5.93 11.23 -5.37
C GLU A 31 6.54 12.27 -6.32
N ARG A 32 6.14 13.55 -6.21
CA ARG A 32 6.70 14.64 -7.04
C ARG A 32 8.20 14.85 -6.84
N ALA A 33 8.70 14.54 -5.65
CA ALA A 33 10.13 14.60 -5.34
C ALA A 33 10.92 13.36 -5.82
N GLY A 34 10.24 12.36 -6.42
CA GLY A 34 10.86 11.11 -6.85
C GLY A 34 11.36 10.24 -5.69
N ILE A 35 10.82 10.44 -4.48
CA ILE A 35 11.21 9.65 -3.30
C ILE A 35 10.39 8.37 -3.27
N GLU A 36 11.08 7.23 -3.26
CA GLU A 36 10.43 5.93 -3.13
C GLU A 36 9.91 5.72 -1.72
N PHE A 37 8.64 5.34 -1.59
CA PHE A 37 8.03 5.05 -0.30
C PHE A 37 7.11 3.83 -0.36
N ALA A 38 6.93 3.19 0.80
CA ALA A 38 5.93 2.17 1.06
C ALA A 38 4.86 2.70 2.01
N LEU A 39 3.67 2.10 1.98
CA LEU A 39 2.61 2.37 2.94
C LEU A 39 2.62 1.33 4.06
N SER A 40 2.32 1.79 5.27
CA SER A 40 2.10 0.95 6.45
C SER A 40 0.84 1.38 7.18
N THR A 41 0.13 0.42 7.74
CA THR A 41 -0.98 0.67 8.67
C THR A 41 -0.50 0.84 10.10
N ASP A 42 0.74 0.42 10.40
CA ASP A 42 1.28 0.37 11.76
C ASP A 42 0.31 -0.39 12.71
N HIS A 43 -0.18 -1.55 12.21
CA HIS A 43 -1.13 -2.36 12.99
C HIS A 43 -0.62 -2.60 14.43
N PRO A 44 -1.45 -2.40 15.46
CA PRO A 44 -2.92 -2.24 15.43
C PRO A 44 -3.43 -0.78 15.35
N GLU A 45 -2.57 0.24 15.18
CA GLU A 45 -2.99 1.65 15.12
C GLU A 45 -4.05 1.88 14.03
N THR A 46 -3.81 1.35 12.84
CA THR A 46 -4.83 1.17 11.80
C THR A 46 -4.89 -0.33 11.47
N PRO A 47 -6.08 -0.94 11.46
CA PRO A 47 -6.22 -2.36 11.10
C PRO A 47 -5.59 -2.66 9.73
N VAL A 48 -4.83 -3.76 9.63
CA VAL A 48 -4.07 -4.12 8.41
C VAL A 48 -4.96 -4.23 7.16
N GLN A 49 -6.19 -4.68 7.30
CA GLN A 49 -7.18 -4.79 6.22
C GLN A 49 -7.61 -3.43 5.64
N LEU A 50 -7.26 -2.31 6.27
CA LEU A 50 -7.54 -0.96 5.79
C LEU A 50 -6.37 -0.34 5.01
N LEU A 51 -5.38 -1.12 4.59
CA LEU A 51 -4.24 -0.61 3.83
C LEU A 51 -4.69 0.01 2.49
N ASN A 52 -5.57 -0.66 1.76
CA ASN A 52 -6.12 -0.17 0.50
C ASN A 52 -6.98 1.09 0.69
N VAL A 53 -7.74 1.17 1.79
CA VAL A 53 -8.53 2.37 2.15
C VAL A 53 -7.59 3.54 2.46
N SER A 54 -6.50 3.28 3.17
CA SER A 54 -5.45 4.29 3.45
C SER A 54 -4.85 4.81 2.15
N ALA A 55 -4.53 3.92 1.20
CA ALA A 55 -4.01 4.28 -0.11
C ALA A 55 -5.02 5.11 -0.93
N ALA A 56 -6.29 4.68 -0.98
CA ALA A 56 -7.37 5.42 -1.66
C ALA A 56 -7.55 6.83 -1.07
N TYR A 57 -7.41 6.97 0.24
CA TYR A 57 -7.48 8.28 0.89
C TYR A 57 -6.33 9.20 0.51
N LEU A 58 -5.11 8.66 0.31
CA LEU A 58 -3.98 9.42 -0.20
C LEU A 58 -4.17 9.84 -1.66
N VAL A 59 -4.77 8.97 -2.50
CA VAL A 59 -5.14 9.32 -3.89
C VAL A 59 -6.11 10.48 -3.90
N ARG A 60 -7.14 10.47 -3.08
CA ARG A 60 -8.05 11.61 -2.90
C ARG A 60 -7.31 12.90 -2.53
N ASN A 61 -6.16 12.81 -1.88
CA ASN A 61 -5.32 13.94 -1.45
C ASN A 61 -4.14 14.23 -2.40
N GLY A 62 -4.22 13.75 -3.65
CA GLY A 62 -3.33 14.14 -4.75
C GLY A 62 -2.20 13.18 -5.09
N LEU A 63 -2.13 11.99 -4.46
CA LEU A 63 -1.26 10.91 -4.88
C LEU A 63 -1.81 10.27 -6.17
N SER A 64 -0.95 9.85 -7.10
CA SER A 64 -1.43 9.06 -8.26
C SER A 64 -1.84 7.63 -7.83
N GLU A 65 -2.82 7.05 -8.54
CA GLU A 65 -3.25 5.66 -8.30
C GLU A 65 -2.09 4.67 -8.51
N GLU A 66 -1.26 4.92 -9.52
CA GLU A 66 -0.09 4.09 -9.79
C GLU A 66 0.89 4.12 -8.61
N ALA A 67 1.22 5.30 -8.09
CA ALA A 67 2.12 5.43 -6.96
C ALA A 67 1.54 4.78 -5.69
N ALA A 68 0.23 4.89 -5.47
CA ALA A 68 -0.46 4.24 -4.35
C ALA A 68 -0.35 2.72 -4.43
N LEU A 69 -0.62 2.12 -5.60
CA LEU A 69 -0.49 0.67 -5.82
C LEU A 69 0.96 0.21 -5.65
N ARG A 70 1.92 0.94 -6.23
CA ARG A 70 3.35 0.63 -6.07
C ARG A 70 3.80 0.69 -4.61
N ALA A 71 3.31 1.65 -3.85
CA ALA A 71 3.65 1.81 -2.44
C ALA A 71 3.14 0.65 -1.56
N MET A 72 2.07 -0.02 -1.97
CA MET A 72 1.54 -1.22 -1.28
C MET A 72 2.18 -2.53 -1.76
N THR A 73 2.89 -2.53 -2.89
CA THR A 73 3.37 -3.76 -3.55
C THR A 73 4.87 -3.69 -3.83
N VAL A 74 5.27 -3.26 -5.01
CA VAL A 74 6.65 -3.29 -5.51
C VAL A 74 7.60 -2.48 -4.62
N ASN A 75 7.20 -1.27 -4.21
CA ASN A 75 8.06 -0.45 -3.37
C ASN A 75 8.19 -1.05 -1.96
N ALA A 76 7.09 -1.58 -1.40
CA ALA A 76 7.11 -2.25 -0.11
C ALA A 76 8.06 -3.45 -0.14
N ALA A 77 7.98 -4.29 -1.17
CA ALA A 77 8.88 -5.42 -1.35
C ALA A 77 10.34 -4.96 -1.47
N ARG A 78 10.62 -3.89 -2.25
CA ARG A 78 11.97 -3.37 -2.43
C ARG A 78 12.54 -2.74 -1.17
N ILE A 79 11.75 -1.99 -0.42
CA ILE A 79 12.18 -1.34 0.83
C ILE A 79 12.51 -2.38 1.91
N THR A 80 11.79 -3.50 1.92
CA THR A 80 12.01 -4.61 2.86
C THR A 80 13.03 -5.65 2.36
N GLY A 81 13.58 -5.49 1.14
CA GLY A 81 14.55 -6.42 0.56
C GLY A 81 13.93 -7.74 0.08
N LEU A 82 12.63 -7.77 -0.20
CA LEU A 82 11.89 -8.95 -0.63
C LEU A 82 11.52 -8.94 -2.12
N ASP A 83 11.98 -7.95 -2.90
CA ASP A 83 11.62 -7.74 -4.29
C ASP A 83 12.14 -8.82 -5.27
N GLY A 84 13.07 -9.66 -4.81
CA GLY A 84 13.46 -10.89 -5.50
C GLY A 84 12.45 -12.04 -5.38
N ARG A 85 11.42 -11.91 -4.54
CA ARG A 85 10.44 -12.96 -4.27
C ARG A 85 8.99 -12.52 -4.46
N ILE A 86 8.63 -11.30 -4.04
CA ILE A 86 7.25 -10.80 -3.98
C ILE A 86 7.13 -9.37 -4.51
N GLY A 87 5.91 -8.85 -4.55
CA GLY A 87 5.60 -7.45 -4.86
C GLY A 87 5.13 -7.20 -6.28
N ALA A 88 5.21 -8.18 -7.18
CA ALA A 88 4.72 -8.07 -8.55
C ALA A 88 4.20 -9.41 -9.07
N VAL A 89 3.32 -9.37 -10.05
CA VAL A 89 2.91 -10.55 -10.82
C VAL A 89 3.91 -10.71 -11.97
N LYS A 90 4.92 -11.57 -11.77
CA LYS A 90 6.01 -11.79 -12.71
C LYS A 90 6.55 -13.21 -12.58
N GLU A 91 7.00 -13.79 -13.69
CA GLU A 91 7.71 -15.08 -13.67
C GLU A 91 8.91 -15.06 -12.72
N GLY A 92 9.06 -16.13 -11.96
CA GLY A 92 10.13 -16.30 -10.99
C GLY A 92 9.85 -15.70 -9.60
N LEU A 93 8.73 -15.01 -9.42
CA LEU A 93 8.29 -14.55 -8.10
C LEU A 93 7.25 -15.50 -7.50
N ASP A 94 7.12 -15.44 -6.18
CA ASP A 94 6.09 -16.17 -5.45
C ASP A 94 4.71 -15.69 -5.93
N ALA A 95 3.78 -16.64 -6.14
CA ALA A 95 2.44 -16.32 -6.61
C ALA A 95 1.55 -15.90 -5.43
N ASP A 96 1.78 -14.69 -4.92
CA ASP A 96 0.97 -14.02 -3.89
C ASP A 96 0.08 -12.99 -4.60
N ILE A 97 -1.20 -13.34 -4.79
CA ILE A 97 -2.12 -12.60 -5.65
C ILE A 97 -3.45 -12.38 -4.93
N VAL A 98 -3.97 -11.16 -5.03
CA VAL A 98 -5.34 -10.84 -4.60
C VAL A 98 -6.15 -10.41 -5.81
N VAL A 99 -7.31 -11.04 -5.98
CA VAL A 99 -8.25 -10.73 -7.08
C VAL A 99 -9.45 -9.98 -6.50
N PHE A 100 -9.79 -8.86 -7.13
CA PHE A 100 -10.92 -8.01 -6.75
C PHE A 100 -12.00 -8.03 -7.85
N ASP A 101 -13.24 -7.73 -7.49
CA ASP A 101 -14.34 -7.51 -8.44
C ASP A 101 -14.34 -6.10 -9.06
N GLY A 102 -13.39 -5.27 -8.69
CA GLY A 102 -13.21 -3.90 -9.17
C GLY A 102 -11.80 -3.39 -8.92
N HIS A 103 -11.62 -2.06 -9.01
CA HIS A 103 -10.32 -1.46 -8.75
C HIS A 103 -9.96 -1.58 -7.25
N PRO A 104 -8.74 -2.03 -6.86
CA PRO A 104 -8.37 -2.27 -5.46
C PRO A 104 -8.40 -1.02 -4.57
N LEU A 105 -8.38 0.19 -5.16
CA LEU A 105 -8.54 1.47 -4.44
C LEU A 105 -10.00 1.93 -4.35
N ASP A 106 -10.94 1.24 -4.99
CA ASP A 106 -12.38 1.48 -4.75
C ASP A 106 -12.78 0.76 -3.46
N VAL A 107 -13.19 1.52 -2.45
CA VAL A 107 -13.62 0.98 -1.15
C VAL A 107 -14.83 0.04 -1.24
N ARG A 108 -15.53 0.04 -2.38
CA ARG A 108 -16.67 -0.86 -2.65
C ARG A 108 -16.22 -2.19 -3.25
N ALA A 109 -15.00 -2.25 -3.80
CA ALA A 109 -14.47 -3.47 -4.40
C ALA A 109 -14.25 -4.55 -3.34
N LYS A 110 -14.66 -5.77 -3.66
CA LYS A 110 -14.54 -6.93 -2.78
C LYS A 110 -13.43 -7.83 -3.26
N VAL A 111 -12.75 -8.46 -2.31
CA VAL A 111 -11.81 -9.54 -2.62
C VAL A 111 -12.61 -10.77 -3.05
N LEU A 112 -12.36 -11.25 -4.25
CA LEU A 112 -12.94 -12.49 -4.80
C LEU A 112 -12.08 -13.70 -4.46
N MET A 113 -10.75 -13.54 -4.50
CA MET A 113 -9.82 -14.65 -4.27
C MET A 113 -8.49 -14.11 -3.73
N THR A 114 -7.89 -14.87 -2.83
CA THR A 114 -6.51 -14.65 -2.37
C THR A 114 -5.69 -15.93 -2.60
N VAL A 115 -4.54 -15.76 -3.22
CA VAL A 115 -3.56 -16.82 -3.49
C VAL A 115 -2.30 -16.50 -2.70
N ILE A 116 -1.73 -17.49 -2.02
CA ILE A 116 -0.44 -17.41 -1.34
C ILE A 116 0.41 -18.60 -1.77
N ASN A 117 1.62 -18.33 -2.26
CA ASN A 117 2.50 -19.37 -2.81
C ASN A 117 1.80 -20.27 -3.85
N GLY A 118 0.97 -19.70 -4.73
CA GLY A 118 0.23 -20.43 -5.75
C GLY A 118 -0.97 -21.25 -5.23
N ARG A 119 -1.31 -21.15 -3.94
CA ARG A 119 -2.46 -21.86 -3.35
C ARG A 119 -3.58 -20.87 -3.02
N VAL A 120 -4.79 -21.19 -3.44
CA VAL A 120 -5.99 -20.43 -3.05
C VAL A 120 -6.22 -20.62 -1.56
N VAL A 121 -6.21 -19.52 -0.80
CA VAL A 121 -6.41 -19.49 0.66
C VAL A 121 -7.73 -18.81 1.04
N TYR A 122 -8.34 -18.08 0.11
CA TYR A 122 -9.64 -17.44 0.30
C TYR A 122 -10.38 -17.35 -1.05
N GLY A 123 -11.69 -17.57 -1.03
CA GLY A 123 -12.56 -17.44 -2.20
C GLY A 123 -12.29 -18.49 -3.29
N GLY A 124 -12.60 -18.14 -4.52
CA GLY A 124 -12.46 -18.92 -5.75
C GLY A 124 -13.28 -18.25 -6.85
N LEU A 125 -12.90 -18.49 -8.12
CA LEU A 125 -13.65 -18.04 -9.30
C LEU A 125 -14.66 -19.09 -9.71
#